data_ef17f4fdf7ef949fa1f1d78c6b72916c
#
_entry.id   ef17f4fdf7ef949fa1f1d78c6b72916c
#
_cell.length_a   1.000
_cell.length_b   1.000
_cell.length_c   1.000
_cell.angle_alpha   90.00
_cell.angle_beta   90.00
_cell.angle_gamma   90.00
#
_symmetry.space_group_name_H-M   'P 1'
#
loop_
_entity.id
_entity.type
_entity.pdbx_description
1 polymer ?
#
loop_
_entity_poly.entity_id
_entity_poly.type
_entity_poly.pdbx_seq_one_letter_code
_entity_poly.pdbx_strand_id
1 'polypeptide(L)'
;MGSYIPSTGEERQAMLQAIGLTSTDQLFDVVPEAVRVKNLDLPEGLSEWEVSERMAALAGKNRVFRSVFRGAGAYRHYIPAIVKTVTSKEEFLTAYTPYQAEISQGILQSIFEFQTMICNLTGMDVANASVYDGATAAAEAIAMCRDRRRSKAYVSACAHPQVIETMQDRKSVV
;
A
#
# COMPACT_ATOMS: atom_id res chain seq x y z
N MET A 1 16.09 16.84 18.47
CA MET A 1 14.99 16.76 17.46
C MET A 1 13.67 17.05 18.13
N GLY A 2 12.75 17.76 17.44
CA GLY A 2 11.39 17.93 17.91
C GLY A 2 10.68 16.57 17.99
N SER A 3 9.89 16.35 19.02
CA SER A 3 9.06 15.15 19.15
C SER A 3 7.70 15.41 18.55
N TYR A 4 7.15 14.46 17.78
CA TYR A 4 5.75 14.49 17.33
C TYR A 4 4.76 14.09 18.42
N ILE A 5 5.27 13.72 19.62
CA ILE A 5 4.45 13.43 20.78
C ILE A 5 4.04 14.77 21.40
N PRO A 6 2.74 15.12 21.46
CA PRO A 6 2.28 16.44 21.90
C PRO A 6 2.45 16.65 23.40
N SER A 7 2.51 15.59 24.20
CA SER A 7 2.59 15.68 25.66
C SER A 7 4.01 16.00 26.13
N THR A 8 4.13 16.93 27.04
CA THR A 8 5.38 17.23 27.79
C THR A 8 5.74 16.10 28.74
N GLY A 9 6.98 16.11 29.25
CA GLY A 9 7.40 15.16 30.29
C GLY A 9 6.57 15.25 31.57
N GLU A 10 6.19 16.45 31.98
CA GLU A 10 5.36 16.70 33.16
C GLU A 10 3.94 16.17 32.97
N GLU A 11 3.31 16.47 31.84
CA GLU A 11 1.98 15.96 31.51
C GLU A 11 1.96 14.43 31.44
N ARG A 12 2.99 13.82 30.86
CA ARG A 12 3.11 12.36 30.82
C ARG A 12 3.21 11.77 32.22
N GLN A 13 3.99 12.40 33.09
CA GLN A 13 4.13 11.95 34.48
C GLN A 13 2.80 12.08 35.23
N ALA A 14 2.08 13.18 35.03
CA ALA A 14 0.76 13.38 35.64
C ALA A 14 -0.25 12.32 35.16
N MET A 15 -0.26 11.99 33.86
CA MET A 15 -1.09 10.92 33.32
C MET A 15 -0.75 9.54 33.93
N LEU A 16 0.52 9.22 34.07
CA LEU A 16 0.96 7.95 34.69
C LEU A 16 0.51 7.87 36.14
N GLN A 17 0.67 8.96 36.90
CA GLN A 17 0.23 9.03 38.31
C GLN A 17 -1.28 8.87 38.44
N ALA A 18 -2.06 9.45 37.50
CA ALA A 18 -3.53 9.33 37.51
C ALA A 18 -4.01 7.89 37.36
N ILE A 19 -3.23 7.03 36.71
CA ILE A 19 -3.52 5.58 36.55
C ILE A 19 -2.72 4.71 37.51
N GLY A 20 -2.01 5.32 38.48
CA GLY A 20 -1.27 4.59 39.51
C GLY A 20 0.07 4.01 39.04
N LEU A 21 0.63 4.51 37.94
CA LEU A 21 1.92 4.07 37.39
C LEU A 21 2.99 5.13 37.56
N THR A 22 4.25 4.71 37.47
CA THR A 22 5.42 5.59 37.61
C THR A 22 6.25 5.67 36.34
N SER A 23 6.11 4.70 35.44
CA SER A 23 6.82 4.66 34.16
C SER A 23 5.92 4.10 33.04
N THR A 24 6.22 4.48 31.82
CA THR A 24 5.57 3.92 30.63
C THR A 24 5.84 2.43 30.43
N ASP A 25 6.96 1.92 30.96
CA ASP A 25 7.32 0.50 30.85
C ASP A 25 6.32 -0.39 31.60
N GLN A 26 5.74 0.11 32.68
CA GLN A 26 4.75 -0.63 33.46
C GLN A 26 3.44 -0.87 32.68
N LEU A 27 3.16 -0.11 31.63
CA LEU A 27 2.03 -0.37 30.73
C LEU A 27 2.16 -1.72 30.00
N PHE A 28 3.38 -2.24 29.91
CA PHE A 28 3.70 -3.50 29.23
C PHE A 28 3.91 -4.67 30.18
N ASP A 29 3.65 -4.52 31.48
CA ASP A 29 3.86 -5.59 32.47
C ASP A 29 2.99 -6.83 32.20
N VAL A 30 1.93 -6.68 31.41
CA VAL A 30 1.11 -7.81 30.93
C VAL A 30 1.84 -8.66 29.88
N VAL A 31 2.92 -8.17 29.30
CA VAL A 31 3.70 -8.89 28.29
C VAL A 31 4.72 -9.76 29.01
N PRO A 32 4.72 -11.11 28.82
CA PRO A 32 5.70 -11.98 29.44
C PRO A 32 7.13 -11.57 29.11
N GLU A 33 8.01 -11.57 30.11
CA GLU A 33 9.42 -11.16 29.97
C GLU A 33 10.16 -11.91 28.86
N ALA A 34 9.81 -13.17 28.64
CA ALA A 34 10.44 -14.02 27.62
C ALA A 34 10.21 -13.54 26.16
N VAL A 35 9.16 -12.74 25.94
CA VAL A 35 8.82 -12.20 24.61
C VAL A 35 8.93 -10.68 24.56
N ARG A 36 9.33 -10.05 25.66
CA ARG A 36 9.47 -8.60 25.76
C ARG A 36 10.79 -8.14 25.13
N VAL A 37 10.70 -7.35 24.09
CA VAL A 37 11.85 -6.70 23.45
C VAL A 37 12.15 -5.41 24.21
N LYS A 38 13.28 -5.35 24.92
CA LYS A 38 13.69 -4.18 25.71
C LYS A 38 14.28 -3.06 24.84
N ASN A 39 15.05 -3.43 23.84
CA ASN A 39 15.69 -2.50 22.91
C ASN A 39 15.52 -2.99 21.48
N LEU A 40 15.19 -2.10 20.58
CA LEU A 40 15.24 -2.35 19.14
C LEU A 40 16.66 -2.07 18.66
N ASP A 41 17.26 -3.03 17.96
CA ASP A 41 18.56 -2.84 17.30
C ASP A 41 18.36 -2.03 16.00
N LEU A 42 17.97 -0.77 16.19
CA LEU A 42 17.77 0.19 15.11
C LEU A 42 18.71 1.38 15.31
N PRO A 43 19.27 1.92 14.24
CA PRO A 43 20.06 3.13 14.31
C PRO A 43 19.19 4.32 14.77
N GLU A 44 19.82 5.32 15.34
CA GLU A 44 19.15 6.56 15.68
C GLU A 44 18.52 7.20 14.44
N GLY A 45 17.31 7.74 14.59
CA GLY A 45 16.58 8.41 13.50
C GLY A 45 17.34 9.65 13.01
N LEU A 46 17.41 9.78 11.70
CA LEU A 46 17.99 10.96 11.04
C LEU A 46 16.95 12.09 10.98
N SER A 47 17.42 13.33 10.82
CA SER A 47 16.58 14.46 10.49
C SER A 47 16.05 14.35 9.05
N GLU A 48 14.97 15.05 8.74
CA GLU A 48 14.40 15.10 7.38
C GLU A 48 15.45 15.54 6.35
N TRP A 49 16.28 16.53 6.71
CA TRP A 49 17.35 17.00 5.86
C TRP A 49 18.36 15.88 5.53
N GLU A 50 18.88 15.21 6.54
CA GLU A 50 19.85 14.12 6.37
C GLU A 50 19.26 12.95 5.56
N VAL A 51 17.97 12.61 5.78
CA VAL A 51 17.29 11.61 4.98
C VAL A 51 17.19 12.04 3.52
N SER A 52 16.82 13.30 3.26
CA SER A 52 16.70 13.85 1.91
C SER A 52 18.03 13.82 1.16
N GLU A 53 19.12 14.23 1.82
CA GLU A 53 20.47 14.17 1.24
C GLU A 53 20.90 12.73 0.94
N ARG A 54 20.66 11.81 1.88
CA ARG A 54 20.99 10.40 1.71
C ARG A 54 20.20 9.77 0.56
N MET A 55 18.91 10.06 0.46
CA MET A 55 18.07 9.57 -0.63
C MET A 55 18.46 10.17 -1.99
N ALA A 56 18.80 11.46 -2.04
CA ALA A 56 19.31 12.09 -3.24
C ALA A 56 20.64 11.48 -3.69
N ALA A 57 21.55 11.21 -2.76
CA ALA A 57 22.82 10.54 -3.05
C ALA A 57 22.62 9.09 -3.56
N LEU A 58 21.65 8.35 -3.02
CA LEU A 58 21.29 7.04 -3.51
C LEU A 58 20.66 7.10 -4.91
N ALA A 59 19.72 8.02 -5.13
CA ALA A 59 19.09 8.25 -6.43
C ALA A 59 20.12 8.64 -7.50
N GLY A 60 21.13 9.46 -7.14
CA GLY A 60 22.22 9.86 -8.02
C GLY A 60 23.13 8.72 -8.50
N LYS A 61 23.10 7.56 -7.86
CA LYS A 61 23.80 6.35 -8.32
C LYS A 61 23.10 5.68 -9.50
N ASN A 62 21.83 5.99 -9.77
CA ASN A 62 21.11 5.46 -10.90
C ASN A 62 21.60 6.09 -12.20
N ARG A 63 21.73 5.26 -13.22
CA ARG A 63 22.09 5.71 -14.55
C ARG A 63 20.81 6.00 -15.34
N VAL A 64 20.50 7.28 -15.51
CA VAL A 64 19.35 7.72 -16.31
C VAL A 64 19.76 7.81 -17.76
N PHE A 65 19.16 6.97 -18.61
CA PHE A 65 19.40 6.98 -20.05
C PHE A 65 18.43 7.90 -20.76
N ARG A 66 18.94 8.68 -21.72
CA ARG A 66 18.13 9.54 -22.58
C ARG A 66 17.21 8.73 -23.49
N SER A 67 17.67 7.59 -23.97
CA SER A 67 16.91 6.65 -24.80
C SER A 67 17.02 5.26 -24.21
N VAL A 68 15.89 4.59 -24.06
CA VAL A 68 15.78 3.25 -23.47
C VAL A 68 15.12 2.33 -24.51
N PHE A 69 15.87 1.34 -24.98
CA PHE A 69 15.38 0.31 -25.92
C PHE A 69 15.02 -1.02 -25.25
N ARG A 70 15.17 -1.09 -23.94
CA ARG A 70 14.82 -2.26 -23.13
C ARG A 70 13.47 -2.03 -22.48
N GLY A 71 12.44 -2.73 -22.94
CA GLY A 71 11.08 -2.62 -22.42
C GLY A 71 10.84 -3.45 -21.16
N ALA A 72 10.99 -4.77 -21.27
CA ALA A 72 10.72 -5.72 -20.18
C ALA A 72 9.39 -5.50 -19.45
N GLY A 73 8.36 -5.03 -20.19
CA GLY A 73 7.03 -4.72 -19.63
C GLY A 73 6.89 -3.30 -19.06
N ALA A 74 7.96 -2.51 -19.01
CA ALA A 74 7.92 -1.13 -18.55
C ALA A 74 7.93 -0.16 -19.74
N TYR A 75 6.84 0.54 -19.96
CA TYR A 75 6.68 1.49 -21.04
C TYR A 75 6.35 2.88 -20.52
N ARG A 76 6.62 3.92 -21.33
CA ARG A 76 6.26 5.29 -20.96
C ARG A 76 4.75 5.48 -21.08
N HIS A 77 4.15 5.93 -19.99
CA HIS A 77 2.77 6.38 -19.97
C HIS A 77 2.74 7.86 -19.61
N TYR A 78 2.05 8.65 -20.42
CA TYR A 78 1.83 10.05 -20.11
C TYR A 78 0.74 10.17 -19.05
N ILE A 79 1.08 10.77 -17.91
CA ILE A 79 0.14 11.08 -16.85
C ILE A 79 -0.06 12.59 -16.85
N PRO A 80 -1.25 13.10 -17.22
CA PRO A 80 -1.54 14.53 -17.21
C PRO A 80 -1.34 15.14 -15.82
N ALA A 81 -0.83 16.38 -15.75
CA ALA A 81 -0.58 17.08 -14.49
C ALA A 81 -1.83 17.22 -13.62
N ILE A 82 -3.01 17.33 -14.24
CA ILE A 82 -4.29 17.43 -13.54
C ILE A 82 -4.58 16.20 -12.66
N VAL A 83 -4.11 15.03 -13.06
CA VAL A 83 -4.30 13.79 -12.27
C VAL A 83 -3.67 13.95 -10.88
N LYS A 84 -2.42 14.42 -10.83
CA LYS A 84 -1.74 14.68 -9.55
C LYS A 84 -2.47 15.73 -8.73
N THR A 85 -2.93 16.80 -9.35
CA THR A 85 -3.67 17.88 -8.69
C THR A 85 -4.98 17.37 -8.08
N VAL A 86 -5.73 16.57 -8.83
CA VAL A 86 -7.02 16.01 -8.36
C VAL A 86 -6.78 15.01 -7.22
N THR A 87 -5.86 14.06 -7.40
CA THR A 87 -5.60 13.03 -6.39
C THR A 87 -4.96 13.56 -5.09
N SER A 88 -4.42 14.77 -5.11
CA SER A 88 -3.86 15.44 -3.93
C SER A 88 -4.87 16.28 -3.15
N LYS A 89 -6.15 16.30 -3.56
CA LYS A 89 -7.19 17.02 -2.81
C LYS A 89 -7.54 16.29 -1.52
N GLU A 90 -7.90 17.06 -0.50
CA GLU A 90 -8.24 16.53 0.82
C GLU A 90 -9.38 15.53 0.77
N GLU A 91 -10.35 15.72 -0.10
CA GLU A 91 -11.50 14.82 -0.29
C GLU A 91 -11.09 13.38 -0.64
N PHE A 92 -9.94 13.22 -1.32
CA PHE A 92 -9.40 11.90 -1.66
C PHE A 92 -8.40 11.38 -0.61
N LEU A 93 -7.59 12.28 -0.02
CA LEU A 93 -6.55 11.89 0.93
C LEU A 93 -7.10 11.53 2.32
N THR A 94 -8.19 12.18 2.72
CA THR A 94 -8.80 11.99 4.05
C THR A 94 -9.89 10.93 4.09
N ALA A 95 -10.32 10.42 2.94
CA ALA A 95 -11.28 9.33 2.89
C ALA A 95 -10.66 8.05 3.49
N TYR A 96 -11.27 7.56 4.57
CA TYR A 96 -10.97 6.24 5.09
C TYR A 96 -11.55 5.17 4.14
N THR A 97 -11.49 3.90 4.48
CA THR A 97 -12.01 2.84 3.63
C THR A 97 -13.48 3.08 3.31
N PRO A 98 -13.88 3.23 2.04
CA PRO A 98 -15.23 3.66 1.66
C PRO A 98 -16.23 2.50 1.67
N TYR A 99 -16.38 1.83 2.81
CA TYR A 99 -17.37 0.76 2.98
C TYR A 99 -18.77 1.29 3.22
N GLN A 100 -18.88 2.48 3.78
CA GLN A 100 -20.14 3.10 4.22
C GLN A 100 -20.36 4.41 3.48
N ALA A 101 -21.59 4.59 3.01
CA ALA A 101 -21.98 5.80 2.29
C ALA A 101 -21.95 7.04 3.19
N GLU A 102 -22.18 6.89 4.48
CA GLU A 102 -22.28 7.98 5.44
C GLU A 102 -20.97 8.74 5.66
N ILE A 103 -19.84 8.08 5.49
CA ILE A 103 -18.52 8.67 5.75
C ILE A 103 -17.79 9.02 4.46
N SER A 104 -17.96 8.24 3.42
CA SER A 104 -17.15 8.32 2.19
C SER A 104 -18.01 8.21 0.92
N GLN A 105 -19.23 8.74 0.92
CA GLN A 105 -20.16 8.59 -0.18
C GLN A 105 -19.62 9.13 -1.52
N GLY A 106 -18.89 10.24 -1.51
CA GLY A 106 -18.31 10.81 -2.73
C GLY A 106 -17.24 9.91 -3.34
N ILE A 107 -16.37 9.35 -2.53
CA ILE A 107 -15.34 8.37 -2.97
C ILE A 107 -16.00 7.07 -3.41
N LEU A 108 -16.99 6.59 -2.68
CA LEU A 108 -17.72 5.38 -3.03
C LEU A 108 -18.43 5.53 -4.39
N GLN A 109 -19.05 6.67 -4.65
CA GLN A 109 -19.64 6.98 -5.95
C GLN A 109 -18.59 7.01 -7.07
N SER A 110 -17.43 7.62 -6.84
CA SER A 110 -16.32 7.64 -7.81
C SER A 110 -15.85 6.22 -8.17
N ILE A 111 -15.84 5.30 -7.21
CA ILE A 111 -15.54 3.89 -7.44
C ILE A 111 -16.58 3.25 -8.35
N PHE A 112 -17.86 3.45 -8.10
CA PHE A 112 -18.93 2.92 -8.95
C PHE A 112 -18.88 3.49 -10.37
N GLU A 113 -18.60 4.78 -10.51
CA GLU A 113 -18.43 5.42 -11.82
C GLU A 113 -17.23 4.84 -12.56
N PHE A 114 -16.10 4.61 -11.87
CA PHE A 114 -14.93 3.93 -12.44
C PHE A 114 -15.28 2.52 -12.94
N GLN A 115 -15.97 1.72 -12.14
CA GLN A 115 -16.41 0.37 -12.54
C GLN A 115 -17.31 0.43 -13.80
N THR A 116 -18.22 1.39 -13.87
CA THR A 116 -19.07 1.60 -15.02
C THR A 116 -18.27 2.00 -16.27
N MET A 117 -17.28 2.89 -16.12
CA MET A 117 -16.40 3.26 -17.22
C MET A 117 -15.61 2.08 -17.77
N ILE A 118 -15.08 1.22 -16.88
CA ILE A 118 -14.35 0.02 -17.30
C ILE A 118 -15.28 -0.97 -18.02
N CYS A 119 -16.49 -1.19 -17.52
CA CYS A 119 -17.49 -2.01 -18.23
C CYS A 119 -17.77 -1.49 -19.62
N ASN A 120 -17.99 -0.18 -19.77
CA ASN A 120 -18.24 0.45 -21.06
C ASN A 120 -17.06 0.34 -22.04
N LEU A 121 -15.83 0.46 -21.54
CA LEU A 121 -14.61 0.34 -22.35
C LEU A 121 -14.33 -1.08 -22.80
N THR A 122 -14.63 -2.07 -21.98
CA THR A 122 -14.27 -3.48 -22.21
C THR A 122 -15.41 -4.31 -22.76
N GLY A 123 -16.65 -3.83 -22.67
CA GLY A 123 -17.85 -4.60 -23.00
C GLY A 123 -18.17 -5.71 -21.99
N MET A 124 -17.57 -5.68 -20.81
CA MET A 124 -17.85 -6.62 -19.72
C MET A 124 -19.07 -6.19 -18.90
N ASP A 125 -19.81 -7.15 -18.40
CA ASP A 125 -21.03 -6.89 -17.60
C ASP A 125 -20.72 -6.33 -16.22
N VAL A 126 -19.54 -6.70 -15.65
CA VAL A 126 -19.12 -6.32 -14.29
C VAL A 126 -17.62 -6.03 -14.27
N ALA A 127 -17.24 -5.05 -13.48
CA ALA A 127 -15.85 -4.78 -13.11
C ALA A 127 -15.73 -4.62 -11.61
N ASN A 128 -14.59 -5.02 -11.03
CA ASN A 128 -14.28 -4.71 -9.63
C ASN A 128 -13.77 -3.27 -9.49
N ALA A 129 -13.56 -2.83 -8.26
CA ALA A 129 -13.07 -1.49 -7.96
C ALA A 129 -11.62 -1.24 -8.38
N SER A 130 -10.84 -2.25 -8.54
CA SER A 130 -9.44 -2.32 -8.96
C SER A 130 -8.63 -3.24 -8.03
N VAL A 131 -7.46 -3.62 -8.48
CA VAL A 131 -6.41 -4.31 -7.71
C VAL A 131 -5.07 -3.62 -7.98
N TYR A 132 -4.04 -3.93 -7.19
CA TYR A 132 -2.77 -3.19 -7.24
C TYR A 132 -2.03 -3.31 -8.58
N ASP A 133 -2.10 -4.47 -9.23
CA ASP A 133 -1.39 -4.70 -10.50
C ASP A 133 -2.06 -5.79 -11.35
N GLY A 134 -1.65 -5.89 -12.61
CA GLY A 134 -2.20 -6.84 -13.57
C GLY A 134 -1.90 -8.29 -13.24
N ALA A 135 -0.77 -8.59 -12.60
CA ALA A 135 -0.42 -9.95 -12.20
C ALA A 135 -1.35 -10.45 -11.09
N THR A 136 -1.62 -9.61 -10.12
CA THR A 136 -2.61 -9.87 -9.06
C THR A 136 -4.01 -10.04 -9.65
N ALA A 137 -4.43 -9.18 -10.58
CA ALA A 137 -5.72 -9.31 -11.26
C ALA A 137 -5.89 -10.66 -11.96
N ALA A 138 -4.86 -11.11 -12.66
CA ALA A 138 -4.86 -12.40 -13.34
C ALA A 138 -4.92 -13.58 -12.35
N ALA A 139 -4.21 -13.49 -11.24
CA ALA A 139 -4.24 -14.51 -10.18
C ALA A 139 -5.62 -14.59 -9.50
N GLU A 140 -6.23 -13.45 -9.19
CA GLU A 140 -7.58 -13.37 -8.62
C GLU A 140 -8.64 -13.92 -9.60
N ALA A 141 -8.49 -13.69 -10.91
CA ALA A 141 -9.38 -14.26 -11.92
C ALA A 141 -9.33 -15.80 -11.92
N ILE A 142 -8.15 -16.38 -11.73
CA ILE A 142 -8.00 -17.84 -11.58
C ILE A 142 -8.69 -18.32 -10.31
N ALA A 143 -8.49 -17.63 -9.18
CA ALA A 143 -9.12 -17.98 -7.91
C ALA A 143 -10.66 -17.94 -8.01
N MET A 144 -11.19 -16.93 -8.67
CA MET A 144 -12.63 -16.74 -8.91
C MET A 144 -13.24 -17.87 -9.75
N CYS A 145 -12.51 -18.37 -10.75
CA CYS A 145 -12.98 -19.41 -11.67
C CYS A 145 -12.75 -20.82 -11.17
N ARG A 146 -12.00 -20.97 -10.05
CA ARG A 146 -11.65 -22.29 -9.50
C ARG A 146 -12.78 -22.87 -8.68
N ASP A 147 -13.05 -24.15 -8.88
CA ASP A 147 -13.92 -24.95 -8.03
C ASP A 147 -13.35 -26.37 -7.85
N ARG A 148 -14.05 -27.26 -7.11
CA ARG A 148 -13.62 -28.64 -6.89
C ARG A 148 -13.38 -29.45 -8.19
N ARG A 149 -14.04 -29.10 -9.27
CA ARG A 149 -13.96 -29.79 -10.58
C ARG A 149 -12.96 -29.09 -11.53
N ARG A 150 -12.75 -27.79 -11.34
CA ARG A 150 -11.90 -26.94 -12.17
C ARG A 150 -10.67 -26.46 -11.41
N SER A 151 -9.69 -27.35 -11.27
CA SER A 151 -8.45 -27.10 -10.54
C SER A 151 -7.26 -26.72 -11.44
N LYS A 152 -7.43 -26.77 -12.79
CA LYS A 152 -6.39 -26.43 -13.74
C LYS A 152 -6.68 -25.08 -14.39
N ALA A 153 -5.65 -24.25 -14.51
CA ALA A 153 -5.66 -23.02 -15.29
C ALA A 153 -4.66 -23.13 -16.44
N TYR A 154 -5.04 -22.60 -17.59
CA TYR A 154 -4.17 -22.54 -18.77
C TYR A 154 -3.83 -21.07 -19.02
N VAL A 155 -2.55 -20.77 -19.14
CA VAL A 155 -2.03 -19.42 -19.34
C VAL A 155 -1.16 -19.43 -20.59
N SER A 156 -1.24 -18.39 -21.40
CA SER A 156 -0.38 -18.23 -22.57
C SER A 156 1.08 -18.11 -22.14
N ALA A 157 1.95 -18.87 -22.80
CA ALA A 157 3.40 -18.75 -22.63
C ALA A 157 3.96 -17.39 -23.08
N CYS A 158 3.17 -16.62 -23.84
CA CYS A 158 3.52 -15.25 -24.25
C CYS A 158 3.14 -14.19 -23.19
N ALA A 159 2.48 -14.56 -22.09
CA ALA A 159 2.23 -13.63 -20.99
C ALA A 159 3.55 -13.21 -20.34
N HIS A 160 3.56 -12.04 -19.73
CA HIS A 160 4.75 -11.54 -19.03
C HIS A 160 5.21 -12.55 -17.96
N PRO A 161 6.51 -12.89 -17.87
CA PRO A 161 7.00 -13.91 -16.95
C PRO A 161 6.58 -13.72 -15.50
N GLN A 162 6.61 -12.48 -14.99
CA GLN A 162 6.17 -12.16 -13.63
C GLN A 162 4.67 -12.41 -13.41
N VAL A 163 3.84 -12.22 -14.43
CA VAL A 163 2.41 -12.55 -14.36
C VAL A 163 2.23 -14.06 -14.20
N ILE A 164 2.95 -14.85 -14.98
CA ILE A 164 2.91 -16.31 -14.89
C ILE A 164 3.38 -16.78 -13.50
N GLU A 165 4.48 -16.22 -13.00
CA GLU A 165 5.03 -16.54 -11.68
C GLU A 165 4.03 -16.22 -10.56
N THR A 166 3.43 -15.03 -10.58
CA THR A 166 2.42 -14.64 -9.59
C THR A 166 1.19 -15.56 -9.62
N MET A 167 0.73 -15.93 -10.81
CA MET A 167 -0.38 -16.89 -10.95
C MET A 167 -0.03 -18.26 -10.38
N GLN A 168 1.20 -18.72 -10.57
CA GLN A 168 1.68 -20.01 -10.06
C GLN A 168 1.80 -19.99 -8.54
N ASP A 169 2.36 -18.93 -7.97
CA ASP A 169 2.51 -18.73 -6.54
C ASP A 169 1.14 -18.72 -5.84
N ARG A 170 0.24 -17.86 -6.27
CA ARG A 170 -1.11 -17.76 -5.72
C ARG A 170 -1.91 -19.05 -5.83
N LYS A 171 -1.72 -19.83 -6.89
CA LYS A 171 -2.34 -21.15 -7.05
C LYS A 171 -1.85 -22.17 -6.02
N SER A 172 -0.61 -22.07 -5.56
CA SER A 172 -0.02 -23.00 -4.58
C SER A 172 -0.48 -22.75 -3.15
N VAL A 173 -1.01 -21.56 -2.86
CA VAL A 173 -1.41 -21.12 -1.52
C VAL A 173 -2.90 -21.39 -1.23
N VAL A 174 -3.69 -21.85 -2.21
CA VAL A 174 -5.16 -22.07 -2.07
C VAL A 174 -5.52 -23.53 -2.28
#